data_e16e8ea19c52d812ec29d836484906fd
#
_entry.id   e16e8ea19c52d812ec29d836484906fd
#
_cell.length_a   1.000
_cell.length_b   1.000
_cell.length_c   1.000
_cell.angle_alpha   90.00
_cell.angle_beta   90.00
_cell.angle_gamma   90.00
#
_symmetry.space_group_name_H-M   'P 1'
#
loop_
_entity.id
_entity.type
_entity.pdbx_description
1 polymer ?
#
loop_
_entity_poly.entity_id
_entity_poly.type
_entity_poly.pdbx_seq_one_letter_code
_entity_poly.pdbx_strand_id
1 'polypeptide(L)'
;QRQMCIRDSQTPLGIAPVSTPDNNLVISTILRAGLPFHQGFLSYFDGAENAFVSAYRKYKDTLKFDIHIEYIASPRIDDKTLIITDPMLATGGSMELSYQAMLTKGHPAEIHVASIIASQKAIDHIKNVFPEDKTTIWCAAIDPELNEHSYIVPGLGDAGDLAYGEKE
;
A
#
# COMPACT_ATOMS: atom_id res chain seq x y z
N GLN A 1 1.81 14.86 11.98
CA GLN A 1 3.14 15.53 11.89
C GLN A 1 3.83 14.99 10.65
N ARG A 2 4.10 15.82 9.66
CA ARG A 2 4.94 15.42 8.53
C ARG A 2 6.35 15.21 9.08
N GLN A 3 6.91 14.02 8.91
CA GLN A 3 8.33 13.81 9.14
C GLN A 3 9.10 14.62 8.10
N MET A 4 9.74 15.67 8.54
CA MET A 4 10.52 16.58 7.68
C MET A 4 11.92 16.68 8.23
N CYS A 5 12.91 16.40 7.39
CA CYS A 5 14.30 16.71 7.69
C CYS A 5 14.57 18.20 7.45
N ILE A 6 15.22 18.86 8.39
CA ILE A 6 15.77 20.19 8.17
C ILE A 6 17.16 20.02 7.55
N ARG A 7 17.34 20.54 6.34
CA ARG A 7 18.64 20.60 5.68
C ARG A 7 19.04 22.05 5.46
N ASP A 8 20.24 22.37 5.89
CA ASP A 8 20.81 23.68 5.64
C ASP A 8 21.43 23.73 4.26
N SER A 9 21.05 24.73 3.47
CA SER A 9 21.67 25.00 2.18
C SER A 9 22.52 26.28 2.26
N GLN A 10 23.81 26.18 1.90
CA GLN A 10 24.68 27.33 1.82
C GLN A 10 24.34 28.12 0.57
N THR A 11 23.97 29.37 0.75
CA THR A 11 23.80 30.37 -0.34
C THR A 11 24.94 31.38 -0.34
N PRO A 12 25.11 32.17 -1.41
CA PRO A 12 26.11 33.23 -1.42
C PRO A 12 25.95 34.27 -0.29
N LEU A 13 24.75 34.40 0.27
CA LEU A 13 24.44 35.44 1.29
C LEU A 13 24.23 34.84 2.70
N GLY A 14 24.27 33.54 2.86
CA GLY A 14 24.08 32.91 4.18
C GLY A 14 23.53 31.48 4.10
N ILE A 15 23.17 30.96 5.25
CA ILE A 15 22.57 29.60 5.38
C ILE A 15 21.05 29.73 5.29
N ALA A 16 20.45 28.98 4.38
CA ALA A 16 19.00 28.86 4.26
C ALA A 16 18.54 27.48 4.81
N PRO A 17 17.81 27.43 5.93
CA PRO A 17 17.22 26.18 6.40
C PRO A 17 16.08 25.77 5.47
N VAL A 18 16.14 24.53 4.96
CA VAL A 18 15.12 23.96 4.07
C VAL A 18 14.56 22.70 4.70
N SER A 19 13.24 22.65 4.85
CA SER A 19 12.55 21.44 5.27
C SER A 19 12.26 20.57 4.06
N THR A 20 12.82 19.37 4.03
CA THR A 20 12.58 18.36 2.99
C THR A 20 11.83 17.16 3.59
N PRO A 21 11.04 16.43 2.79
CA PRO A 21 10.47 15.15 3.25
C PRO A 21 11.60 14.21 3.73
N ASP A 22 11.33 13.48 4.82
CA ASP A 22 12.27 12.46 5.29
C ASP A 22 12.30 11.30 4.28
N ASN A 23 13.52 10.80 3.99
CA ASN A 23 13.71 9.65 3.11
C ASN A 23 13.46 8.31 3.81
N ASN A 24 12.91 8.32 5.03
CA ASN A 24 12.59 7.10 5.79
C ASN A 24 11.26 6.49 5.34
N LEU A 25 11.11 6.30 4.04
CA LEU A 25 9.88 5.91 3.37
C LEU A 25 10.08 4.60 2.59
N VAL A 26 9.17 3.65 2.79
CA VAL A 26 9.06 2.43 1.98
C VAL A 26 7.73 2.44 1.25
N ILE A 27 7.76 2.29 -0.06
CA ILE A 27 6.56 2.13 -0.89
C ILE A 27 6.44 0.66 -1.25
N SER A 28 5.39 0.01 -0.76
CA SER A 28 5.05 -1.37 -1.07
C SER A 28 3.91 -1.42 -2.09
N THR A 29 3.98 -2.35 -3.02
CA THR A 29 2.90 -2.56 -3.98
C THR A 29 2.45 -4.00 -4.05
N ILE A 30 1.15 -4.19 -4.29
CA ILE A 30 0.55 -5.50 -4.49
C ILE A 30 0.63 -5.85 -5.98
N LEU A 31 1.34 -6.94 -6.28
CA LEU A 31 1.51 -7.41 -7.65
C LEU A 31 0.21 -8.07 -8.16
N ARG A 32 -0.13 -7.93 -9.43
CA ARG A 32 0.48 -7.19 -10.54
C ARG A 32 -0.09 -5.77 -10.66
N ALA A 33 -1.38 -5.58 -10.29
CA ALA A 33 -2.17 -4.38 -10.55
C ALA A 33 -1.56 -3.09 -9.97
N GLY A 34 -0.83 -3.18 -8.86
CA GLY A 34 -0.25 -2.04 -8.18
C GLY A 34 0.95 -1.40 -8.88
N LEU A 35 1.61 -2.07 -9.83
CA LEU A 35 2.86 -1.57 -10.43
C LEU A 35 2.76 -0.18 -11.08
N PRO A 36 1.75 0.15 -11.91
CA PRO A 36 1.65 1.49 -12.48
C PRO A 36 1.39 2.56 -11.42
N PHE A 37 0.60 2.23 -10.40
CA PHE A 37 0.31 3.14 -9.29
C PHE A 37 1.55 3.39 -8.42
N HIS A 38 2.31 2.35 -8.13
CA HIS A 38 3.63 2.42 -7.48
C HIS A 38 4.59 3.35 -8.23
N GLN A 39 4.68 3.20 -9.56
CA GLN A 39 5.51 4.07 -10.39
C GLN A 39 5.08 5.55 -10.29
N GLY A 40 3.79 5.81 -10.17
CA GLY A 40 3.25 7.14 -9.91
C GLY A 40 3.76 7.73 -8.60
N PHE A 41 3.77 6.94 -7.52
CA PHE A 41 4.35 7.37 -6.23
C PHE A 41 5.84 7.66 -6.32
N LEU A 42 6.61 6.84 -7.03
CA LEU A 42 8.06 7.03 -7.20
C LEU A 42 8.41 8.31 -7.96
N SER A 43 7.51 8.83 -8.79
CA SER A 43 7.74 10.11 -9.46
C SER A 43 7.75 11.32 -8.51
N TYR A 44 7.22 11.15 -7.29
CA TYR A 44 7.20 12.16 -6.23
C TYR A 44 8.14 11.85 -5.07
N PHE A 45 8.36 10.56 -4.80
CA PHE A 45 9.18 10.04 -3.71
C PHE A 45 10.35 9.24 -4.28
N ASP A 46 11.18 9.88 -5.08
CA ASP A 46 12.29 9.26 -5.83
C ASP A 46 13.36 8.63 -4.94
N GLY A 47 13.49 9.09 -3.70
CA GLY A 47 14.38 8.52 -2.69
C GLY A 47 13.77 7.39 -1.85
N ALA A 48 12.52 6.98 -2.11
CA ALA A 48 11.87 5.93 -1.33
C ALA A 48 12.45 4.54 -1.61
N GLU A 49 12.55 3.73 -0.58
CA GLU A 49 12.83 2.31 -0.74
C GLU A 49 11.59 1.57 -1.27
N ASN A 50 11.81 0.48 -1.99
CA ASN A 50 10.73 -0.21 -2.70
C ASN A 50 10.49 -1.61 -2.14
N ALA A 51 9.21 -1.99 -2.03
CA ALA A 51 8.79 -3.33 -1.67
C ALA A 51 7.73 -3.85 -2.64
N PHE A 52 7.78 -5.16 -2.90
CA PHE A 52 6.87 -5.85 -3.81
C PHE A 52 6.33 -7.09 -3.12
N VAL A 53 5.01 -7.25 -3.13
CA VAL A 53 4.34 -8.35 -2.44
C VAL A 53 3.36 -9.04 -3.37
N SER A 54 3.39 -10.39 -3.39
CA SER A 54 2.34 -11.25 -3.89
C SER A 54 2.00 -12.26 -2.81
N ALA A 55 0.77 -12.23 -2.32
CA ALA A 55 0.32 -13.12 -1.26
C ALA A 55 -1.14 -13.54 -1.48
N TYR A 56 -1.47 -14.77 -1.11
CA TYR A 56 -2.82 -15.29 -1.16
C TYR A 56 -3.13 -16.22 0.03
N ARG A 57 -4.41 -16.46 0.29
CA ARG A 57 -4.87 -17.39 1.33
C ARG A 57 -4.84 -18.83 0.81
N LYS A 58 -4.09 -19.69 1.47
CA LYS A 58 -4.14 -21.14 1.22
C LYS A 58 -4.96 -21.80 2.31
N TYR A 59 -6.09 -22.36 1.94
CA TYR A 59 -6.95 -23.09 2.86
C TYR A 59 -6.35 -24.46 3.17
N LYS A 60 -6.19 -24.80 4.45
CA LYS A 60 -5.84 -26.15 4.92
C LYS A 60 -7.08 -26.99 5.18
N ASP A 61 -8.13 -26.33 5.71
CA ASP A 61 -9.46 -26.88 6.00
C ASP A 61 -10.50 -25.77 5.86
N THR A 62 -11.80 -26.13 5.90
CA THR A 62 -12.92 -25.17 5.74
C THR A 62 -12.91 -23.98 6.71
N LEU A 63 -12.16 -24.06 7.83
CA LEU A 63 -12.10 -23.03 8.86
C LEU A 63 -10.68 -22.51 9.17
N LYS A 64 -9.63 -23.15 8.64
CA LYS A 64 -8.23 -22.77 8.87
C LYS A 64 -7.54 -22.49 7.55
N PHE A 65 -6.97 -21.28 7.45
CA PHE A 65 -6.12 -20.91 6.33
C PHE A 65 -4.76 -20.43 6.85
N ASP A 66 -3.73 -20.63 6.05
CA ASP A 66 -2.43 -19.99 6.23
C ASP A 66 -2.29 -18.89 5.17
N ILE A 67 -1.60 -17.82 5.55
CA ILE A 67 -1.16 -16.81 4.59
C ILE A 67 0.00 -17.43 3.81
N HIS A 68 -0.20 -17.59 2.51
CA HIS A 68 0.86 -18.01 1.61
C HIS A 68 1.45 -16.80 0.91
N ILE A 69 2.69 -16.48 1.25
CA ILE A 69 3.46 -15.43 0.58
C ILE A 69 4.18 -16.11 -0.58
N GLU A 70 3.76 -15.79 -1.81
CA GLU A 70 4.43 -16.30 -3.01
C GLU A 70 5.75 -15.57 -3.26
N TYR A 71 5.71 -14.25 -3.07
CA TYR A 71 6.85 -13.40 -3.31
C TYR A 71 6.80 -12.20 -2.38
N ILE A 72 7.93 -11.90 -1.76
CA ILE A 72 8.17 -10.66 -1.06
C ILE A 72 9.61 -10.22 -1.27
N ALA A 73 9.79 -9.05 -1.84
CA ALA A 73 11.07 -8.34 -1.85
C ALA A 73 10.86 -7.01 -1.14
N SER A 74 11.53 -6.82 -0.03
CA SER A 74 11.35 -5.64 0.81
C SER A 74 12.60 -5.35 1.64
N PRO A 75 12.98 -4.08 1.83
CA PRO A 75 13.90 -3.69 2.88
C PRO A 75 13.27 -3.94 4.26
N ARG A 76 14.04 -3.70 5.33
CA ARG A 76 13.48 -3.61 6.67
C ARG A 76 12.60 -2.37 6.78
N ILE A 77 11.50 -2.52 7.52
CA ILE A 77 10.49 -1.46 7.67
C ILE A 77 10.37 -0.92 9.11
N ASP A 78 11.28 -1.36 10.01
CA ASP A 78 11.27 -0.89 11.40
C ASP A 78 11.41 0.63 11.44
N ASP A 79 10.52 1.28 12.20
CA ASP A 79 10.48 2.72 12.43
C ASP A 79 10.36 3.59 11.17
N LYS A 80 9.97 2.99 10.03
CA LYS A 80 9.77 3.70 8.76
C LYS A 80 8.30 4.02 8.52
N THR A 81 8.06 4.98 7.64
CA THR A 81 6.74 5.21 7.04
C THR A 81 6.53 4.21 5.92
N LEU A 82 5.48 3.40 6.00
CA LEU A 82 5.11 2.41 5.00
C LEU A 82 3.90 2.89 4.21
N ILE A 83 4.04 3.05 2.89
CA ILE A 83 2.91 3.26 1.97
C ILE A 83 2.63 1.93 1.26
N ILE A 84 1.42 1.40 1.40
CA ILE A 84 0.98 0.21 0.66
C ILE A 84 0.03 0.65 -0.45
N THR A 85 0.39 0.35 -1.69
CA THR A 85 -0.36 0.79 -2.87
C THR A 85 -1.06 -0.37 -3.56
N ASP A 86 -2.37 -0.20 -3.80
CA ASP A 86 -3.19 -1.06 -4.65
C ASP A 86 -4.24 -0.18 -5.35
N PRO A 87 -4.37 -0.20 -6.68
CA PRO A 87 -5.32 0.66 -7.37
C PRO A 87 -6.78 0.39 -7.00
N MET A 88 -7.09 -0.81 -6.50
CA MET A 88 -8.47 -1.23 -6.27
C MET A 88 -8.63 -2.04 -4.97
N LEU A 89 -9.33 -1.47 -4.00
CA LEU A 89 -9.66 -2.12 -2.72
C LEU A 89 -11.10 -2.67 -2.77
N ALA A 90 -11.27 -3.90 -3.23
CA ALA A 90 -12.58 -4.55 -3.34
C ALA A 90 -13.06 -5.10 -1.99
N THR A 91 -12.41 -6.13 -1.45
CA THR A 91 -12.75 -6.73 -0.15
C THR A 91 -11.80 -6.35 0.98
N GLY A 92 -10.63 -5.79 0.64
CA GLY A 92 -9.55 -5.50 1.59
C GLY A 92 -8.65 -6.70 1.90
N GLY A 93 -9.00 -7.91 1.45
CA GLY A 93 -8.26 -9.12 1.80
C GLY A 93 -6.82 -9.16 1.28
N SER A 94 -6.57 -8.74 0.04
CA SER A 94 -5.21 -8.65 -0.52
C SER A 94 -4.35 -7.63 0.23
N MET A 95 -4.95 -6.51 0.62
CA MET A 95 -4.29 -5.48 1.42
C MET A 95 -3.91 -5.99 2.80
N GLU A 96 -4.82 -6.70 3.49
CA GLU A 96 -4.55 -7.38 4.76
C GLU A 96 -3.38 -8.36 4.62
N LEU A 97 -3.42 -9.25 3.61
CA LEU A 97 -2.37 -10.25 3.38
C LEU A 97 -1.01 -9.59 3.11
N SER A 98 -1.00 -8.52 2.32
CA SER A 98 0.22 -7.77 2.02
C SER A 98 0.78 -7.09 3.26
N TYR A 99 -0.07 -6.51 4.09
CA TYR A 99 0.33 -5.94 5.38
C TYR A 99 0.95 -7.00 6.30
N GLN A 100 0.29 -8.15 6.46
CA GLN A 100 0.82 -9.26 7.26
C GLN A 100 2.17 -9.77 6.72
N ALA A 101 2.33 -9.84 5.41
CA ALA A 101 3.60 -10.17 4.78
C ALA A 101 4.69 -9.13 5.10
N MET A 102 4.37 -7.84 5.03
CA MET A 102 5.29 -6.76 5.35
C MET A 102 5.73 -6.79 6.82
N LEU A 103 4.87 -7.16 7.76
CA LEU A 103 5.22 -7.30 9.18
C LEU A 103 6.31 -8.34 9.44
N THR A 104 6.57 -9.26 8.52
CA THR A 104 7.74 -10.17 8.60
C THR A 104 9.08 -9.43 8.40
N LYS A 105 9.05 -8.19 7.92
CA LYS A 105 10.23 -7.34 7.65
C LYS A 105 10.46 -6.26 8.71
N GLY A 106 9.59 -6.18 9.71
CA GLY A 106 9.68 -5.24 10.83
C GLY A 106 8.34 -4.58 11.15
N HIS A 107 8.39 -3.56 11.98
CA HIS A 107 7.21 -2.82 12.43
C HIS A 107 7.32 -1.35 12.01
N PRO A 108 6.46 -0.86 11.10
CA PRO A 108 6.49 0.53 10.66
C PRO A 108 6.02 1.48 11.76
N ALA A 109 6.53 2.70 11.76
CA ALA A 109 6.08 3.78 12.63
C ALA A 109 4.72 4.33 12.18
N GLU A 110 4.54 4.51 10.87
CA GLU A 110 3.31 4.99 10.25
C GLU A 110 2.96 4.14 9.02
N ILE A 111 1.67 4.02 8.74
CA ILE A 111 1.13 3.23 7.64
C ILE A 111 0.19 4.10 6.82
N HIS A 112 0.40 4.13 5.50
CA HIS A 112 -0.52 4.74 4.56
C HIS A 112 -1.00 3.66 3.58
N VAL A 113 -2.31 3.44 3.55
CA VAL A 113 -2.95 2.61 2.54
C VAL A 113 -3.44 3.52 1.45
N ALA A 114 -2.97 3.35 0.22
CA ALA A 114 -3.32 4.19 -0.92
C ALA A 114 -4.02 3.38 -2.01
N SER A 115 -5.19 3.86 -2.43
CA SER A 115 -5.99 3.25 -3.50
C SER A 115 -6.62 4.31 -4.39
N ILE A 116 -6.94 3.94 -5.63
CA ILE A 116 -7.68 4.81 -6.54
C ILE A 116 -9.18 4.67 -6.26
N ILE A 117 -9.69 3.44 -6.23
CA ILE A 117 -11.08 3.15 -5.88
C ILE A 117 -11.15 2.10 -4.77
N ALA A 118 -12.17 2.22 -3.92
CA ALA A 118 -12.43 1.28 -2.84
C ALA A 118 -13.93 1.01 -2.70
N SER A 119 -14.29 -0.15 -2.16
CA SER A 119 -15.63 -0.37 -1.62
C SER A 119 -15.69 0.09 -0.15
N GLN A 120 -16.87 0.45 0.33
CA GLN A 120 -17.07 0.75 1.75
C GLN A 120 -16.67 -0.46 2.62
N LYS A 121 -17.00 -1.69 2.16
CA LYS A 121 -16.63 -2.94 2.84
C LYS A 121 -15.12 -3.08 3.03
N ALA A 122 -14.32 -2.73 2.03
CA ALA A 122 -12.86 -2.79 2.13
C ALA A 122 -12.31 -1.75 3.13
N ILE A 123 -12.86 -0.55 3.13
CA ILE A 123 -12.49 0.50 4.10
C ILE A 123 -12.75 0.04 5.53
N ASP A 124 -13.95 -0.52 5.78
CA ASP A 124 -14.32 -1.02 7.11
C ASP A 124 -13.44 -2.21 7.52
N HIS A 125 -13.11 -3.10 6.57
CA HIS A 125 -12.20 -4.22 6.81
C HIS A 125 -10.80 -3.74 7.21
N ILE A 126 -10.22 -2.79 6.48
CA ILE A 126 -8.89 -2.24 6.77
C ILE A 126 -8.87 -1.57 8.14
N LYS A 127 -9.89 -0.78 8.48
CA LYS A 127 -10.01 -0.14 9.81
C LYS A 127 -10.04 -1.14 10.96
N ASN A 128 -10.57 -2.35 10.72
CA ASN A 128 -10.62 -3.41 11.76
C ASN A 128 -9.31 -4.18 11.88
N VAL A 129 -8.50 -4.25 10.83
CA VAL A 129 -7.29 -5.10 10.77
C VAL A 129 -6.01 -4.32 11.05
N PHE A 130 -5.96 -3.06 10.59
CA PHE A 130 -4.79 -2.21 10.75
C PHE A 130 -4.84 -1.41 12.05
N PRO A 131 -3.70 -1.07 12.67
CA PRO A 131 -3.67 -0.26 13.88
C PRO A 131 -4.19 1.16 13.59
N GLU A 132 -5.29 1.56 14.23
CA GLU A 132 -5.99 2.82 13.96
C GLU A 132 -5.11 4.05 14.23
N ASP A 133 -4.31 3.99 15.29
CA ASP A 133 -3.43 5.08 15.74
C ASP A 133 -2.28 5.40 14.77
N LYS A 134 -1.96 4.47 13.86
CA LYS A 134 -0.83 4.58 12.93
C LYS A 134 -1.23 4.55 11.46
N THR A 135 -2.51 4.32 11.14
CA THR A 135 -2.94 4.05 9.77
C THR A 135 -3.79 5.19 9.20
N THR A 136 -3.40 5.65 8.03
CA THR A 136 -4.19 6.59 7.22
C THR A 136 -4.57 5.93 5.90
N ILE A 137 -5.85 5.99 5.53
CA ILE A 137 -6.36 5.47 4.26
C ILE A 137 -6.57 6.63 3.29
N TRP A 138 -5.99 6.52 2.11
CA TRP A 138 -6.11 7.48 1.02
C TRP A 138 -6.85 6.80 -0.14
N CYS A 139 -7.98 7.37 -0.55
CA CYS A 139 -8.77 6.85 -1.64
C CYS A 139 -9.37 8.01 -2.45
N ALA A 140 -9.31 7.90 -3.79
CA ALA A 140 -9.89 8.94 -4.65
C ALA A 140 -11.42 8.82 -4.73
N ALA A 141 -11.97 7.60 -4.72
CA ALA A 141 -13.40 7.37 -4.72
C ALA A 141 -13.77 6.10 -3.94
N ILE A 142 -14.96 6.12 -3.32
CA ILE A 142 -15.55 4.97 -2.66
C ILE A 142 -16.84 4.63 -3.42
N ASP A 143 -16.87 3.43 -4.00
CA ASP A 143 -18.05 2.90 -4.68
C ASP A 143 -18.93 2.06 -3.73
N PRO A 144 -20.26 2.07 -3.89
CA PRO A 144 -21.17 1.58 -2.86
C PRO A 144 -21.21 0.06 -2.76
N GLU A 145 -20.99 -0.68 -3.85
CA GLU A 145 -21.37 -2.08 -3.95
C GLU A 145 -20.24 -2.99 -4.44
N LEU A 146 -20.33 -4.27 -4.07
CA LEU A 146 -19.60 -5.36 -4.67
C LEU A 146 -20.60 -6.33 -5.33
N ASN A 147 -20.29 -6.80 -6.54
CA ASN A 147 -21.06 -7.85 -7.16
C ASN A 147 -20.75 -9.24 -6.54
N GLU A 148 -21.41 -10.29 -7.04
CA GLU A 148 -21.26 -11.69 -6.60
C GLU A 148 -19.82 -12.23 -6.77
N HIS A 149 -19.06 -11.67 -7.71
CA HIS A 149 -17.65 -12.01 -7.95
C HIS A 149 -16.67 -11.11 -7.18
N SER A 150 -17.18 -10.30 -6.25
CA SER A 150 -16.38 -9.34 -5.46
C SER A 150 -15.71 -8.22 -6.27
N TYR A 151 -16.23 -7.88 -7.44
CA TYR A 151 -15.83 -6.68 -8.17
C TYR A 151 -16.58 -5.45 -7.64
N ILE A 152 -15.91 -4.32 -7.61
CA ILE A 152 -16.49 -3.03 -7.24
C ILE A 152 -17.48 -2.59 -8.34
N VAL A 153 -18.65 -2.07 -7.93
CA VAL A 153 -19.68 -1.58 -8.84
C VAL A 153 -20.00 -0.12 -8.51
N PRO A 154 -19.92 0.81 -9.52
CA PRO A 154 -19.60 0.58 -10.94
C PRO A 154 -18.16 0.15 -11.21
N GLY A 155 -17.18 0.56 -10.39
CA GLY A 155 -15.79 0.12 -10.46
C GLY A 155 -15.14 0.22 -11.85
N LEU A 156 -14.16 -0.69 -12.10
CA LEU A 156 -13.44 -0.78 -13.38
C LEU A 156 -13.10 -2.22 -13.80
N GLY A 157 -13.69 -3.23 -13.14
CA GLY A 157 -13.36 -4.65 -13.40
C GLY A 157 -12.09 -5.11 -12.66
N ASP A 158 -11.26 -5.96 -13.30
CA ASP A 158 -9.96 -6.39 -12.75
C ASP A 158 -8.86 -5.45 -13.24
N ALA A 159 -8.27 -4.69 -12.30
CA ALA A 159 -7.22 -3.73 -12.61
C ALA A 159 -5.94 -4.39 -13.16
N GLY A 160 -5.63 -5.61 -12.71
CA GLY A 160 -4.46 -6.36 -13.18
C GLY A 160 -4.64 -6.84 -14.61
N ASP A 161 -5.80 -7.37 -14.93
CA ASP A 161 -6.09 -7.88 -16.27
C ASP A 161 -6.23 -6.72 -17.28
N LEU A 162 -6.78 -5.58 -16.86
CA LEU A 162 -6.80 -4.37 -17.69
C LEU A 162 -5.40 -3.83 -18.00
N ALA A 163 -4.48 -3.92 -17.04
CA ALA A 163 -3.13 -3.40 -17.22
C ALA A 163 -2.18 -4.36 -17.96
N TYR A 164 -2.36 -5.68 -17.81
CA TYR A 164 -1.38 -6.68 -18.21
C TYR A 164 -1.95 -7.87 -19.00
N GLY A 165 -3.25 -7.88 -19.30
CA GLY A 165 -3.95 -9.00 -19.91
C GLY A 165 -4.41 -10.04 -18.89
N GLU A 166 -5.36 -10.85 -19.34
CA GLU A 166 -5.98 -11.91 -18.52
C GLU A 166 -4.95 -12.93 -18.02
N LYS A 167 -5.19 -13.45 -16.82
CA LYS A 167 -4.43 -14.57 -16.24
C LYS A 167 -4.96 -15.88 -16.83
N GLU A 168 -4.07 -16.76 -17.28
CA GLU A 168 -4.40 -18.15 -17.62
C GLU A 168 -4.38 -19.05 -16.39
#